data_b636bd514d8987972d74aaf84393700b
#
_entry.id   b636bd514d8987972d74aaf84393700b
#
_cell.length_a   1.000
_cell.length_b   1.000
_cell.length_c   1.000
_cell.angle_alpha   90.00
_cell.angle_beta   90.00
_cell.angle_gamma   90.00
#
_symmetry.space_group_name_H-M   'P 1'
#
loop_
_entity.id
_entity.type
_entity.pdbx_description
1 polymer ?
#
loop_
_entity_poly.entity_id
_entity_poly.type
_entity_poly.pdbx_seq_one_letter_code
_entity_poly.pdbx_strand_id
1 'polypeptide(L)'
;MDAIKVKDLYDLTHTRAAQMLETCEYPWEALDKIGAAVLAVGETLDAAAYDHPAENVWIAKSASVAATASITGPCVIGEKTEVRPGAFIRGNVLVGDGAVVGNSCELKNCILFDGVQTPHYNYVGDSILGYKAHM
;
A
#
# COMPACT_ATOMS: atom_id res chain seq x y z
N MET A 1 15.85 -16.04 16.45
CA MET A 1 14.85 -14.98 16.18
C MET A 1 15.24 -14.03 15.06
N ASP A 2 16.37 -14.33 14.39
CA ASP A 2 16.83 -13.46 13.31
C ASP A 2 15.89 -13.46 12.10
N ALA A 3 15.13 -14.55 11.89
CA ALA A 3 14.24 -14.68 10.74
C ALA A 3 13.02 -13.75 10.78
N ILE A 4 12.83 -12.95 11.85
CA ILE A 4 11.71 -12.00 11.94
C ILE A 4 12.13 -10.56 11.63
N LYS A 5 13.37 -10.33 11.22
CA LYS A 5 13.83 -8.99 10.85
C LYS A 5 13.32 -8.61 9.46
N VAL A 6 13.18 -7.31 9.23
CA VAL A 6 12.72 -6.79 7.92
C VAL A 6 13.55 -7.38 6.78
N LYS A 7 14.88 -7.39 6.91
CA LYS A 7 15.76 -7.90 5.84
C LYS A 7 15.56 -9.38 5.53
N ASP A 8 15.04 -10.14 6.48
CA ASP A 8 14.82 -11.59 6.31
C ASP A 8 13.42 -11.92 5.81
N LEU A 9 12.44 -11.06 6.08
CA LEU A 9 11.04 -11.30 5.76
C LEU A 9 10.59 -10.69 4.44
N TYR A 10 11.23 -9.59 4.01
CA TYR A 10 10.72 -8.80 2.89
C TYR A 10 11.77 -8.61 1.82
N ASP A 11 11.31 -8.71 0.56
CA ASP A 11 12.11 -8.30 -0.59
C ASP A 11 11.81 -6.83 -0.88
N LEU A 12 12.67 -5.94 -0.42
CA LEU A 12 12.44 -4.50 -0.51
C LEU A 12 12.54 -3.94 -1.94
N THR A 13 12.91 -4.77 -2.91
CA THR A 13 12.89 -4.34 -4.31
C THR A 13 11.48 -4.25 -4.87
N HIS A 14 10.47 -4.72 -4.15
CA HIS A 14 9.08 -4.78 -4.60
C HIS A 14 8.15 -3.85 -3.82
N THR A 15 8.67 -2.73 -3.34
CA THR A 15 7.86 -1.71 -2.68
C THR A 15 8.49 -0.33 -2.82
N ARG A 16 7.66 0.70 -2.91
CA ARG A 16 8.13 2.09 -2.89
C ARG A 16 8.49 2.56 -1.47
N ALA A 17 8.18 1.77 -0.45
CA ALA A 17 8.53 2.09 0.94
C ALA A 17 9.91 1.56 1.34
N ALA A 18 10.71 1.07 0.40
CA ALA A 18 12.00 0.44 0.69
C ALA A 18 12.90 1.33 1.56
N GLN A 19 12.99 2.62 1.23
CA GLN A 19 13.87 3.54 1.94
C GLN A 19 13.49 3.65 3.43
N MET A 20 12.22 3.72 3.74
CA MET A 20 11.77 3.76 5.13
C MET A 20 11.99 2.42 5.81
N LEU A 21 11.65 1.31 5.12
CA LEU A 21 11.77 -0.02 5.71
C LEU A 21 13.22 -0.40 6.00
N GLU A 22 14.17 0.10 5.20
CA GLU A 22 15.59 -0.12 5.44
C GLU A 22 16.07 0.48 6.76
N THR A 23 15.35 1.47 7.30
CA THR A 23 15.68 2.07 8.60
C THR A 23 15.19 1.25 9.78
N CYS A 24 14.40 0.21 9.53
CA CYS A 24 13.78 -0.61 10.57
C CYS A 24 14.48 -1.96 10.65
N GLU A 25 14.76 -2.39 11.87
CA GLU A 25 15.27 -3.75 12.09
C GLU A 25 14.10 -4.74 12.08
N TYR A 26 13.04 -4.43 12.79
CA TYR A 26 11.85 -5.28 12.91
C TYR A 26 10.63 -4.62 12.26
N PRO A 27 9.71 -5.43 11.69
CA PRO A 27 8.55 -4.87 10.98
C PRO A 27 7.69 -3.93 11.82
N TRP A 28 7.49 -4.24 13.10
CA TRP A 28 6.64 -3.41 13.95
C TRP A 28 7.19 -2.00 14.18
N GLU A 29 8.49 -1.80 13.96
CA GLU A 29 9.09 -0.46 14.06
C GLU A 29 8.62 0.46 12.95
N ALA A 30 8.09 -0.08 11.87
CA ALA A 30 7.62 0.70 10.74
C ALA A 30 6.20 1.24 10.93
N LEU A 31 5.40 0.67 11.83
CA LEU A 31 3.97 0.93 11.88
C LEU A 31 3.62 2.39 12.14
N ASP A 32 4.38 3.09 12.96
CA ASP A 32 4.14 4.52 13.22
C ASP A 32 4.81 5.43 12.18
N LYS A 33 5.52 4.85 11.21
CA LYS A 33 6.20 5.59 10.15
C LYS A 33 5.50 5.50 8.81
N ILE A 34 4.45 4.69 8.70
CA ILE A 34 3.79 4.42 7.41
C ILE A 34 3.22 5.72 6.82
N GLY A 35 2.50 6.50 7.61
CA GLY A 35 1.87 7.72 7.11
C GLY A 35 2.87 8.70 6.49
N ALA A 36 3.98 8.94 7.19
CA ALA A 36 5.01 9.84 6.68
C ALA A 36 5.67 9.26 5.42
N ALA A 37 5.87 7.94 5.37
CA ALA A 37 6.43 7.29 4.19
C ALA A 37 5.50 7.40 2.99
N VAL A 38 4.20 7.24 3.18
CA VAL A 38 3.22 7.39 2.10
C VAL A 38 3.28 8.79 1.50
N LEU A 39 3.33 9.82 2.36
CA LEU A 39 3.42 11.21 1.90
C LEU A 39 4.73 11.45 1.13
N ALA A 40 5.84 10.94 1.63
CA ALA A 40 7.13 11.09 0.96
C ALA A 40 7.14 10.41 -0.41
N VAL A 41 6.57 9.23 -0.51
CA VAL A 41 6.44 8.51 -1.78
C VAL A 41 5.56 9.30 -2.74
N GLY A 42 4.41 9.79 -2.27
CA GLY A 42 3.47 10.55 -3.12
C GLY A 42 4.12 11.73 -3.80
N GLU A 43 4.95 12.47 -3.07
CA GLU A 43 5.60 13.67 -3.61
C GLU A 43 6.67 13.36 -4.67
N THR A 44 7.14 12.12 -4.75
CA THR A 44 8.12 11.71 -5.76
C THR A 44 7.49 11.15 -7.03
N LEU A 45 6.17 10.96 -7.06
CA LEU A 45 5.51 10.31 -8.18
C LEU A 45 5.39 11.24 -9.38
N ASP A 46 5.54 10.67 -10.58
CA ASP A 46 5.44 11.42 -11.83
C ASP A 46 3.98 11.76 -12.13
N ALA A 47 3.68 13.04 -12.28
CA ALA A 47 2.32 13.52 -12.60
C ALA A 47 1.83 12.98 -13.95
N ALA A 48 2.73 12.57 -14.86
CA ALA A 48 2.34 11.96 -16.12
C ALA A 48 1.79 10.54 -15.93
N ALA A 49 2.15 9.87 -14.83
CA ALA A 49 1.75 8.47 -14.55
C ALA A 49 0.74 8.36 -13.41
N TYR A 50 0.60 9.39 -12.58
CA TYR A 50 -0.25 9.35 -11.39
C TYR A 50 -1.22 10.52 -11.36
N ASP A 51 -2.47 10.24 -11.05
CA ASP A 51 -3.46 11.25 -10.72
C ASP A 51 -3.37 11.61 -9.24
N HIS A 52 -3.76 12.85 -8.93
CA HIS A 52 -3.81 13.34 -7.55
C HIS A 52 -5.24 13.82 -7.28
N PRO A 53 -6.21 12.91 -7.12
CA PRO A 53 -7.64 13.27 -7.12
C PRO A 53 -8.12 13.94 -5.85
N ALA A 54 -7.36 13.83 -4.76
CA ALA A 54 -7.71 14.46 -3.49
C ALA A 54 -6.42 14.74 -2.71
N GLU A 55 -6.53 15.52 -1.65
CA GLU A 55 -5.38 15.81 -0.80
C GLU A 55 -4.76 14.50 -0.28
N ASN A 56 -3.45 14.36 -0.45
CA ASN A 56 -2.67 13.21 0.02
C ASN A 56 -3.11 11.87 -0.58
N VAL A 57 -3.76 11.88 -1.75
CA VAL A 57 -4.16 10.66 -2.46
C VAL A 57 -3.54 10.69 -3.85
N TRP A 58 -2.77 9.64 -4.17
CA TRP A 58 -2.14 9.46 -5.49
C TRP A 58 -2.54 8.11 -6.05
N ILE A 59 -3.09 8.10 -7.25
CA ILE A 59 -3.58 6.88 -7.89
C ILE A 59 -2.95 6.78 -9.28
N ALA A 60 -2.27 5.67 -9.56
CA ALA A 60 -1.70 5.45 -10.88
C ALA A 60 -2.78 5.50 -11.95
N LYS A 61 -2.49 6.14 -13.09
CA LYS A 61 -3.45 6.23 -14.19
C LYS A 61 -3.81 4.85 -14.75
N SER A 62 -2.90 3.89 -14.62
CA SER A 62 -3.13 2.50 -15.05
C SER A 62 -3.91 1.67 -14.03
N ALA A 63 -4.16 2.21 -12.83
CA ALA A 63 -4.95 1.51 -11.83
C ALA A 63 -6.45 1.57 -12.16
N SER A 64 -7.17 0.56 -11.71
CA SER A 64 -8.62 0.48 -11.89
C SER A 64 -9.27 0.60 -10.51
N VAL A 65 -10.03 1.67 -10.28
CA VAL A 65 -10.67 1.93 -8.98
C VAL A 65 -12.17 2.00 -9.18
N ALA A 66 -12.89 1.12 -8.49
CA ALA A 66 -14.34 1.07 -8.57
C ALA A 66 -14.96 2.36 -8.00
N ALA A 67 -16.04 2.82 -8.62
CA ALA A 67 -16.73 4.04 -8.18
C ALA A 67 -17.28 3.95 -6.75
N THR A 68 -17.55 2.74 -6.27
CA THR A 68 -18.06 2.51 -4.92
C THR A 68 -16.95 2.31 -3.87
N ALA A 69 -15.69 2.35 -4.27
CA ALA A 69 -14.59 2.32 -3.31
C ALA A 69 -14.46 3.68 -2.63
N SER A 70 -14.12 3.66 -1.34
CA SER A 70 -13.90 4.87 -0.56
C SER A 70 -12.42 4.97 -0.21
N ILE A 71 -11.76 6.07 -0.61
CA ILE A 71 -10.32 6.25 -0.39
C ILE A 71 -10.09 7.56 0.34
N THR A 72 -9.44 7.48 1.50
CA THR A 72 -9.01 8.62 2.28
C THR A 72 -7.48 8.62 2.37
N GLY A 73 -6.85 9.78 2.23
CA GLY A 73 -5.39 9.91 2.32
C GLY A 73 -4.89 9.88 3.76
N PRO A 74 -3.58 9.73 3.94
CA PRO A 74 -2.56 9.53 2.90
C PRO A 74 -2.65 8.15 2.24
N CYS A 75 -2.63 8.13 0.91
CA CYS A 75 -2.75 6.88 0.17
C CYS A 75 -2.03 6.95 -1.17
N VAL A 76 -1.32 5.89 -1.52
CA VAL A 76 -0.76 5.69 -2.85
C VAL A 76 -1.25 4.35 -3.40
N ILE A 77 -1.83 4.38 -4.59
CA ILE A 77 -2.25 3.16 -5.31
C ILE A 77 -1.34 3.00 -6.53
N GLY A 78 -0.63 1.88 -6.58
CA GLY A 78 0.37 1.60 -7.59
C GLY A 78 -0.20 1.28 -8.97
N GLU A 79 0.70 1.11 -9.94
CA GLU A 79 0.33 0.88 -11.33
C GLU A 79 -0.31 -0.49 -11.52
N LYS A 80 -1.31 -0.57 -12.41
CA LYS A 80 -2.02 -1.80 -12.75
C LYS A 80 -2.69 -2.47 -11.55
N THR A 81 -2.84 -1.75 -10.46
CA THR A 81 -3.55 -2.25 -9.27
C THR A 81 -5.04 -2.12 -9.47
N GLU A 82 -5.78 -3.08 -8.95
CA GLU A 82 -7.23 -3.08 -9.00
C GLU A 82 -7.79 -2.86 -7.60
N VAL A 83 -8.66 -1.84 -7.47
CA VAL A 83 -9.42 -1.58 -6.24
C VAL A 83 -10.88 -1.83 -6.55
N ARG A 84 -11.45 -2.87 -5.97
CA ARG A 84 -12.75 -3.40 -6.32
C ARG A 84 -13.90 -2.71 -5.57
N PRO A 85 -15.17 -2.96 -5.99
CA PRO A 85 -16.33 -2.32 -5.36
C PRO A 85 -16.40 -2.49 -3.86
N GLY A 86 -16.75 -1.43 -3.16
CA GLY A 86 -16.95 -1.46 -1.71
C GLY A 86 -15.68 -1.47 -0.88
N ALA A 87 -14.49 -1.41 -1.49
CA ALA A 87 -13.25 -1.32 -0.74
C ALA A 87 -13.21 -0.01 0.06
N PHE A 88 -12.74 -0.09 1.29
CA PHE A 88 -12.64 1.05 2.20
C PHE A 88 -11.18 1.25 2.62
N ILE A 89 -10.52 2.26 2.04
CA ILE A 89 -9.13 2.60 2.34
C ILE A 89 -9.12 3.82 3.26
N ARG A 90 -8.69 3.61 4.49
CA ARG A 90 -8.88 4.60 5.57
C ARG A 90 -7.70 5.54 5.77
N GLY A 91 -6.62 5.40 5.02
CA GLY A 91 -5.48 6.27 5.14
C GLY A 91 -4.24 5.59 5.72
N ASN A 92 -3.10 6.23 5.51
CA ASN A 92 -1.79 5.68 5.80
C ASN A 92 -1.61 4.34 5.10
N VAL A 93 -1.93 4.30 3.78
CA VAL A 93 -1.95 3.07 3.00
C VAL A 93 -1.07 3.24 1.77
N LEU A 94 -0.12 2.34 1.60
CA LEU A 94 0.69 2.25 0.39
C LEU A 94 0.40 0.91 -0.27
N VAL A 95 -0.16 0.96 -1.48
CA VAL A 95 -0.42 -0.25 -2.27
C VAL A 95 0.54 -0.27 -3.45
N GLY A 96 1.23 -1.38 -3.63
CA GLY A 96 2.22 -1.57 -4.70
C GLY A 96 1.59 -1.71 -6.07
N ASP A 97 2.42 -2.13 -7.03
CA ASP A 97 1.98 -2.34 -8.41
C ASP A 97 1.39 -3.74 -8.59
N GLY A 98 0.41 -3.87 -9.48
CA GLY A 98 -0.18 -5.16 -9.80
C GLY A 98 -0.89 -5.85 -8.63
N ALA A 99 -1.31 -5.08 -7.64
CA ALA A 99 -2.00 -5.62 -6.47
C ALA A 99 -3.52 -5.66 -6.68
N VAL A 100 -4.21 -6.38 -5.82
CA VAL A 100 -5.67 -6.42 -5.80
C VAL A 100 -6.15 -6.08 -4.39
N VAL A 101 -6.93 -4.99 -4.28
CA VAL A 101 -7.69 -4.67 -3.09
C VAL A 101 -9.14 -5.04 -3.41
N GLY A 102 -9.57 -6.18 -2.88
CA GLY A 102 -10.82 -6.80 -3.28
C GLY A 102 -12.06 -6.14 -2.73
N ASN A 103 -13.21 -6.68 -3.12
CA ASN A 103 -14.47 -6.11 -2.71
C ASN A 103 -14.65 -6.17 -1.19
N SER A 104 -15.16 -5.09 -0.64
CA SER A 104 -15.49 -4.99 0.79
C SER A 104 -14.30 -5.23 1.72
N CYS A 105 -13.07 -4.99 1.23
CA CYS A 105 -11.88 -5.02 2.05
C CYS A 105 -11.69 -3.68 2.75
N GLU A 106 -11.12 -3.70 3.93
CA GLU A 106 -10.78 -2.49 4.66
C GLU A 106 -9.27 -2.44 4.91
N LEU A 107 -8.64 -1.34 4.53
CA LEU A 107 -7.20 -1.12 4.73
C LEU A 107 -6.98 0.11 5.60
N LYS A 108 -6.09 -0.01 6.58
CA LYS A 108 -5.73 1.09 7.48
C LYS A 108 -4.31 0.93 7.96
N ASN A 109 -3.49 1.96 7.79
CA ASN A 109 -2.12 1.98 8.27
C ASN A 109 -1.37 0.70 7.88
N CYS A 110 -1.21 0.50 6.57
CA CYS A 110 -0.59 -0.73 6.07
C CYS A 110 0.19 -0.48 4.78
N ILE A 111 1.09 -1.40 4.49
CA ILE A 111 1.86 -1.44 3.25
C ILE A 111 1.59 -2.78 2.58
N LEU A 112 1.12 -2.72 1.34
CA LEU A 112 0.98 -3.89 0.47
C LEU A 112 2.06 -3.79 -0.60
N PHE A 113 2.93 -4.78 -0.64
CA PHE A 113 3.98 -4.86 -1.66
C PHE A 113 3.36 -5.17 -3.03
N ASP A 114 4.20 -5.14 -4.08
CA ASP A 114 3.74 -5.46 -5.41
C ASP A 114 3.13 -6.86 -5.47
N GLY A 115 2.08 -7.01 -6.24
CA GLY A 115 1.43 -8.30 -6.47
C GLY A 115 0.64 -8.87 -5.30
N VAL A 116 0.48 -8.12 -4.22
CA VAL A 116 -0.31 -8.56 -3.06
C VAL A 116 -1.78 -8.64 -3.44
N GLN A 117 -2.47 -9.68 -2.96
CA GLN A 117 -3.90 -9.83 -3.16
C GLN A 117 -4.65 -9.95 -1.83
N THR A 118 -5.61 -9.04 -1.63
CA THR A 118 -6.62 -9.14 -0.58
C THR A 118 -7.96 -9.26 -1.30
N PRO A 119 -8.35 -10.48 -1.75
CA PRO A 119 -9.35 -10.59 -2.82
C PRO A 119 -10.78 -10.25 -2.41
N HIS A 120 -11.17 -10.47 -1.16
CA HIS A 120 -12.51 -10.11 -0.71
C HIS A 120 -12.64 -10.23 0.80
N TYR A 121 -13.41 -9.33 1.39
CA TYR A 121 -13.79 -9.35 2.81
C TYR A 121 -12.62 -9.47 3.78
N ASN A 122 -11.47 -8.87 3.44
CA ASN A 122 -10.31 -8.86 4.33
C ASN A 122 -10.23 -7.53 5.07
N TYR A 123 -9.78 -7.60 6.32
CA TYR A 123 -9.31 -6.41 7.03
C TYR A 123 -7.79 -6.47 7.14
N VAL A 124 -7.12 -5.42 6.72
CA VAL A 124 -5.67 -5.30 6.87
C VAL A 124 -5.37 -3.99 7.59
N GLY A 125 -4.95 -4.09 8.83
CA GLY A 125 -4.62 -2.93 9.64
C GLY A 125 -3.31 -3.12 10.36
N ASP A 126 -2.53 -2.04 10.50
CA ASP A 126 -1.24 -2.06 11.19
C ASP A 126 -0.40 -3.24 10.72
N SER A 127 -0.26 -3.38 9.41
CA SER A 127 0.30 -4.58 8.79
C SER A 127 1.18 -4.25 7.61
N ILE A 128 2.10 -5.15 7.30
CA ILE A 128 2.96 -5.08 6.12
C ILE A 128 2.87 -6.43 5.42
N LEU A 129 2.30 -6.45 4.21
CA LEU A 129 2.17 -7.67 3.41
C LEU A 129 3.25 -7.69 2.35
N GLY A 130 4.09 -8.71 2.38
CA GLY A 130 5.24 -8.83 1.49
C GLY A 130 4.87 -9.18 0.05
N TYR A 131 5.87 -9.21 -0.83
CA TYR A 131 5.70 -9.42 -2.27
C TYR A 131 4.84 -10.66 -2.56
N LYS A 132 3.77 -10.45 -3.33
CA LYS A 132 2.82 -11.49 -3.76
C LYS A 132 2.09 -12.21 -2.62
N ALA A 133 2.07 -11.64 -1.42
CA ALA A 133 1.27 -12.23 -0.34
C ALA A 133 -0.20 -12.28 -0.75
N HIS A 134 -0.90 -13.31 -0.30
CA HIS A 134 -2.30 -13.56 -0.66
C HIS A 134 -3.09 -13.92 0.59
N MET A 135 -4.14 -13.19 0.86
CA MET A 135 -5.01 -13.44 2.02
C MET A 135 -6.19 -14.32 1.67
#